data_94240f1644638721a4715f12f89e88ea
#
_entry.id   94240f1644638721a4715f12f89e88ea
#
_cell.length_a   1.000
_cell.length_b   1.000
_cell.length_c   1.000
_cell.angle_alpha   90.00
_cell.angle_beta   90.00
_cell.angle_gamma   90.00
#
_symmetry.space_group_name_H-M   'P 1'
#
loop_
_entity.id
_entity.type
_entity.pdbx_description
1 polymer ?
#
loop_
_entity_poly.entity_id
_entity_poly.type
_entity_poly.pdbx_seq_one_letter_code
_entity_poly.pdbx_strand_id
1 'polypeptide(L)'
;MNAAYLEPFVKLDAGTRTLHAAFTIRNDSTEAWRPSEGFGVGCHLFDAATDTLIVDGARVHPEREVKPGETTQVSLEIPLPAEDGRYQVLLSPMRENLCWYYEQGWPFLLAETTTENGAVRVDRVRVATQAGLGRERAMRAIGRAIVYPVSTIWRNRGLIRVMVRRDILGRYRGSFGGAFWTIINPLLLMLTYFFVFGVVLRDRYDPHATWSSFALYFLAGMLPWLAFSEAAGRAPGVMLEHRNFVKKLVFAVETLPVNLVVAGLITELFAILLYCAFLLAINHELPGALVWLPVLLIPQILFTAGVSWFLAALGVFARDLGQIMGFVLTLWFFLTPICYPENKLPPAAAGVLTKNPIYVLVHGYRSIFLQNQAPAFGAVWKLWLVASVVFLLGHAWFYKLRKSFPDLL
;
A
#
# COMPACT_ATOMS: atom_id res chain seq x y z
N MET A 1 5.05 11.76 35.94
CA MET A 1 5.45 12.81 34.98
C MET A 1 6.57 13.58 35.64
N ASN A 2 7.64 13.89 34.91
CA ASN A 2 8.84 14.41 35.55
C ASN A 2 9.00 15.94 35.40
N ALA A 3 8.14 16.57 34.60
CA ALA A 3 8.02 17.99 34.41
C ALA A 3 6.60 18.39 34.00
N ALA A 4 6.06 19.46 34.55
CA ALA A 4 4.77 20.03 34.11
C ALA A 4 4.97 21.43 33.58
N TYR A 5 4.35 21.76 32.47
CA TYR A 5 4.39 23.07 31.83
C TYR A 5 3.13 23.83 32.22
N LEU A 6 3.31 24.99 32.83
CA LEU A 6 2.24 25.86 33.28
C LEU A 6 2.26 27.12 32.42
N GLU A 7 1.07 27.54 31.98
CA GLU A 7 0.86 28.77 31.19
C GLU A 7 1.85 28.95 30.00
N PRO A 8 1.92 27.98 29.09
CA PRO A 8 2.86 28.08 27.95
C PRO A 8 2.45 29.23 27.03
N PHE A 9 3.32 30.19 26.86
CA PHE A 9 3.15 31.31 25.96
C PHE A 9 4.25 31.29 24.89
N VAL A 10 3.86 31.19 23.63
CA VAL A 10 4.77 31.30 22.51
C VAL A 10 4.25 32.38 21.57
N LYS A 11 4.98 33.46 21.45
CA LYS A 11 4.66 34.59 20.57
C LYS A 11 5.70 34.71 19.48
N LEU A 12 5.23 34.98 18.28
CA LEU A 12 6.09 35.30 17.15
C LEU A 12 6.37 36.81 17.11
N ASP A 13 7.64 37.18 17.02
CA ASP A 13 8.03 38.51 16.56
C ASP A 13 8.14 38.54 15.04
N ALA A 14 7.14 39.14 14.39
CA ALA A 14 7.06 39.19 12.94
C ALA A 14 8.20 40.01 12.29
N GLY A 15 8.83 40.93 13.03
CA GLY A 15 9.91 41.76 12.52
C GLY A 15 11.26 41.04 12.41
N THR A 16 11.52 40.11 13.34
CA THR A 16 12.81 39.43 13.46
C THR A 16 12.75 37.93 13.11
N ARG A 17 11.60 37.41 12.78
CA ARG A 17 11.33 35.94 12.62
C ARG A 17 11.77 35.11 13.81
N THR A 18 11.67 35.67 15.00
CA THR A 18 12.07 35.00 16.24
C THR A 18 10.83 34.58 17.02
N LEU A 19 10.83 33.34 17.49
CA LEU A 19 9.83 32.88 18.45
C LEU A 19 10.30 33.21 19.86
N HIS A 20 9.48 33.94 20.60
CA HIS A 20 9.64 34.15 22.04
C HIS A 20 8.79 33.12 22.77
N ALA A 21 9.44 32.16 23.40
CA ALA A 21 8.77 31.14 24.23
C ALA A 21 8.94 31.49 25.72
N ALA A 22 7.84 31.75 26.42
CA ALA A 22 7.84 32.01 27.86
C ALA A 22 6.85 31.06 28.53
N PHE A 23 7.28 30.35 29.54
CA PHE A 23 6.45 29.41 30.31
C PHE A 23 7.02 29.14 31.68
N THR A 24 6.17 28.69 32.59
CA THR A 24 6.58 28.20 33.92
C THR A 24 6.67 26.69 33.87
N ILE A 25 7.79 26.12 34.30
CA ILE A 25 7.98 24.68 34.40
C ILE A 25 8.08 24.27 35.86
N ARG A 26 7.35 23.21 36.24
CA ARG A 26 7.38 22.63 37.59
C ARG A 26 8.19 21.33 37.58
N ASN A 27 9.01 21.18 38.58
CA ASN A 27 9.76 19.96 38.80
C ASN A 27 8.88 18.88 39.45
N ASP A 28 8.34 18.00 38.65
CA ASP A 28 7.57 16.82 39.11
C ASP A 28 8.45 15.55 39.22
N SER A 29 9.80 15.71 39.17
CA SER A 29 10.75 14.62 39.38
C SER A 29 11.08 14.42 40.86
N THR A 30 11.80 13.37 41.19
CA THR A 30 12.28 13.06 42.54
C THR A 30 13.60 13.75 42.88
N GLU A 31 14.27 14.35 41.87
CA GLU A 31 15.58 14.99 42.03
C GLU A 31 15.45 16.51 41.88
N ALA A 32 16.31 17.25 42.61
CA ALA A 32 16.41 18.69 42.43
C ALA A 32 17.13 19.02 41.13
N TRP A 33 16.64 20.04 40.43
CA TRP A 33 17.26 20.54 39.20
C TRP A 33 18.32 21.59 39.54
N ARG A 34 19.57 21.24 39.33
CA ARG A 34 20.70 22.10 39.73
C ARG A 34 21.40 22.70 38.52
N PRO A 35 21.47 24.01 38.38
CA PRO A 35 22.26 24.68 37.32
C PRO A 35 23.74 24.29 37.37
N SER A 36 24.28 24.10 38.58
CA SER A 36 25.71 23.68 38.77
C SER A 36 25.99 22.28 38.17
N GLU A 37 24.99 21.45 37.98
CA GLU A 37 25.09 20.15 37.36
C GLU A 37 24.70 20.17 35.86
N GLY A 38 24.58 21.37 35.25
CA GLY A 38 24.24 21.57 33.88
C GLY A 38 22.76 21.37 33.53
N PHE A 39 21.85 21.40 34.54
CA PHE A 39 20.42 21.40 34.25
C PHE A 39 19.99 22.70 33.60
N GLY A 40 19.23 22.58 32.51
CA GLY A 40 18.67 23.70 31.76
C GLY A 40 17.44 23.30 30.96
N VAL A 41 16.88 24.26 30.28
CA VAL A 41 15.84 24.08 29.27
C VAL A 41 16.39 24.61 27.95
N GLY A 42 16.30 23.79 26.90
CA GLY A 42 16.78 24.14 25.59
C GLY A 42 15.75 23.89 24.52
N CYS A 43 16.09 24.29 23.31
CA CYS A 43 15.23 24.07 22.14
C CYS A 43 15.96 23.31 21.04
N HIS A 44 15.20 22.42 20.38
CA HIS A 44 15.56 21.81 19.11
C HIS A 44 14.58 22.23 18.02
N LEU A 45 15.09 22.59 16.86
CA LEU A 45 14.30 22.91 15.68
C LEU A 45 14.40 21.79 14.67
N PHE A 46 13.26 21.24 14.29
CA PHE A 46 13.14 20.17 13.31
C PHE A 46 12.35 20.62 12.08
N ASP A 47 12.70 20.07 10.91
CA ASP A 47 11.85 20.12 9.74
C ASP A 47 10.68 19.13 9.93
N ALA A 48 9.44 19.62 9.87
CA ALA A 48 8.25 18.83 10.11
C ALA A 48 7.96 17.78 9.01
N ALA A 49 8.54 17.94 7.80
CA ALA A 49 8.35 17.03 6.68
C ALA A 49 9.33 15.86 6.70
N THR A 50 10.61 16.15 7.02
CA THR A 50 11.70 15.17 7.00
C THR A 50 12.07 14.64 8.38
N ASP A 51 11.62 15.31 9.44
CA ASP A 51 11.96 15.01 10.85
C ASP A 51 13.48 15.13 11.13
N THR A 52 14.18 15.94 10.35
CA THR A 52 15.61 16.18 10.53
C THR A 52 15.83 17.36 11.47
N LEU A 53 16.80 17.24 12.38
CA LEU A 53 17.23 18.34 13.24
C LEU A 53 17.93 19.39 12.36
N ILE A 54 17.43 20.63 12.42
CA ILE A 54 18.00 21.78 11.70
C ILE A 54 18.94 22.55 12.61
N VAL A 55 18.48 22.84 13.83
CA VAL A 55 19.24 23.66 14.79
C VAL A 55 19.12 23.04 16.18
N ASP A 56 20.28 22.86 16.83
CA ASP A 56 20.41 22.71 18.29
C ASP A 56 20.54 24.13 18.85
N GLY A 57 19.43 24.66 19.40
CA GLY A 57 19.23 26.07 19.63
C GLY A 57 19.60 26.57 21.03
N ALA A 58 19.00 27.70 21.39
CA ALA A 58 19.26 28.39 22.64
C ALA A 58 18.96 27.52 23.91
N ARG A 59 19.72 27.74 24.96
CA ARG A 59 19.61 27.07 26.24
C ARG A 59 19.55 28.09 27.37
N VAL A 60 18.69 27.86 28.32
CA VAL A 60 18.53 28.70 29.52
C VAL A 60 18.62 27.84 30.76
N HIS A 61 19.43 28.28 31.73
CA HIS A 61 19.58 27.65 33.03
C HIS A 61 18.74 28.39 34.05
N PRO A 62 18.10 27.69 35.03
CA PRO A 62 17.43 28.34 36.16
C PRO A 62 18.44 29.14 36.98
N GLU A 63 18.01 30.24 37.53
CA GLU A 63 18.87 31.10 38.38
C GLU A 63 19.24 30.45 39.71
N ARG A 64 18.41 29.49 40.15
CA ARG A 64 18.56 28.76 41.43
C ARG A 64 18.19 27.28 41.29
N GLU A 65 18.60 26.50 42.27
CA GLU A 65 18.15 25.13 42.41
C GLU A 65 16.62 25.05 42.49
N VAL A 66 16.01 24.14 41.73
CA VAL A 66 14.55 23.91 41.70
C VAL A 66 14.27 22.56 42.32
N LYS A 67 13.76 22.56 43.55
CA LYS A 67 13.43 21.34 44.31
C LYS A 67 12.19 20.64 43.71
N PRO A 68 11.98 19.34 44.01
CA PRO A 68 10.76 18.64 43.68
C PRO A 68 9.51 19.43 44.15
N GLY A 69 8.55 19.65 43.25
CA GLY A 69 7.34 20.43 43.46
C GLY A 69 7.48 21.95 43.25
N GLU A 70 8.68 22.49 43.13
CA GLU A 70 8.91 23.91 42.86
C GLU A 70 8.81 24.24 41.37
N THR A 71 8.60 25.53 41.07
CA THR A 71 8.48 26.06 39.73
C THR A 71 9.62 27.00 39.38
N THR A 72 9.97 27.09 38.10
CA THR A 72 10.87 28.10 37.56
C THR A 72 10.31 28.66 36.26
N GLN A 73 10.60 29.95 36.01
CA GLN A 73 10.23 30.60 34.74
C GLN A 73 11.34 30.39 33.72
N VAL A 74 10.93 30.16 32.48
CA VAL A 74 11.81 29.96 31.35
C VAL A 74 11.39 30.91 30.23
N SER A 75 12.37 31.64 29.69
CA SER A 75 12.17 32.50 28.52
C SER A 75 13.30 32.24 27.52
N LEU A 76 12.94 31.92 26.29
CA LEU A 76 13.85 31.57 25.17
C LEU A 76 13.48 32.33 23.91
N GLU A 77 14.51 32.82 23.23
CA GLU A 77 14.38 33.38 21.88
C GLU A 77 14.93 32.37 20.85
N ILE A 78 14.11 32.06 19.84
CA ILE A 78 14.41 30.99 18.91
C ILE A 78 14.31 31.55 17.48
N PRO A 79 15.43 31.80 16.81
CA PRO A 79 15.43 32.25 15.42
C PRO A 79 14.95 31.14 14.50
N LEU A 80 14.03 31.47 13.59
CA LEU A 80 13.50 30.55 12.58
C LEU A 80 14.26 30.70 11.26
N PRO A 81 14.37 29.60 10.45
CA PRO A 81 14.99 29.64 9.14
C PRO A 81 14.30 30.61 8.17
N ALA A 82 15.06 31.15 7.24
CA ALA A 82 14.53 32.05 6.22
C ALA A 82 13.74 31.35 5.10
N GLU A 83 13.93 30.04 4.98
CA GLU A 83 13.29 29.22 3.95
C GLU A 83 11.82 28.96 4.29
N ASP A 84 11.00 28.81 3.23
CA ASP A 84 9.61 28.41 3.39
C ASP A 84 9.51 26.94 3.76
N GLY A 85 8.66 26.62 4.75
CA GLY A 85 8.53 25.26 5.25
C GLY A 85 7.68 25.16 6.50
N ARG A 86 7.54 23.92 6.97
CA ARG A 86 6.91 23.64 8.25
C ARG A 86 7.96 23.20 9.25
N TYR A 87 7.99 23.84 10.40
CA TYR A 87 8.98 23.60 11.43
C TYR A 87 8.33 23.18 12.73
N GLN A 88 9.05 22.37 13.51
CA GLN A 88 8.66 21.94 14.84
C GLN A 88 9.74 22.39 15.83
N VAL A 89 9.36 23.24 16.79
CA VAL A 89 10.23 23.67 17.87
C VAL A 89 9.90 22.88 19.12
N LEU A 90 10.85 22.07 19.58
CA LEU A 90 10.76 21.31 20.82
C LEU A 90 11.49 22.06 21.92
N LEU A 91 10.80 22.35 23.01
CA LEU A 91 11.36 22.96 24.22
C LEU A 91 11.32 21.92 25.34
N SER A 92 12.49 21.51 25.82
CA SER A 92 12.61 20.41 26.78
C SER A 92 13.66 20.70 27.84
N PRO A 93 13.46 20.20 29.06
CA PRO A 93 14.56 20.07 30.00
C PRO A 93 15.71 19.27 29.39
N MET A 94 16.92 19.66 29.74
CA MET A 94 18.15 18.98 29.33
C MET A 94 19.19 19.04 30.42
N ARG A 95 20.21 18.18 30.33
CA ARG A 95 21.42 18.29 31.14
C ARG A 95 22.61 18.39 30.18
N GLU A 96 23.37 19.49 30.30
CA GLU A 96 24.46 19.79 29.37
C GLU A 96 25.42 18.64 29.24
N ASN A 97 25.79 18.33 27.99
CA ASN A 97 26.72 17.26 27.62
C ASN A 97 26.30 15.84 28.08
N LEU A 98 25.07 15.66 28.59
CA LEU A 98 24.62 14.39 29.13
C LEU A 98 23.38 13.86 28.38
N CYS A 99 22.27 14.56 28.41
CA CYS A 99 21.01 14.09 27.80
C CYS A 99 19.99 15.19 27.59
N TRP A 100 19.07 14.92 26.66
CA TRP A 100 17.79 15.61 26.52
C TRP A 100 16.69 14.76 27.17
N TYR A 101 15.95 15.33 28.11
CA TYR A 101 14.95 14.56 28.87
C TYR A 101 13.74 14.14 28.04
N TYR A 102 13.44 14.83 26.93
CA TYR A 102 12.39 14.37 26.00
C TYR A 102 12.73 13.01 25.37
N GLU A 103 14.00 12.68 25.16
CA GLU A 103 14.45 11.37 24.68
C GLU A 103 14.23 10.27 25.72
N GLN A 104 14.21 10.63 26.99
CA GLN A 104 13.89 9.75 28.11
C GLN A 104 12.39 9.65 28.40
N GLY A 105 11.55 10.22 27.51
CA GLY A 105 10.10 10.15 27.59
C GLY A 105 9.43 11.22 28.44
N TRP A 106 10.19 12.24 28.89
CA TRP A 106 9.60 13.37 29.58
C TRP A 106 8.73 14.20 28.63
N PRO A 107 7.66 14.85 29.17
CA PRO A 107 6.89 15.80 28.39
C PRO A 107 7.75 17.00 27.99
N PHE A 108 7.46 17.57 26.83
CA PHE A 108 8.09 18.76 26.29
C PHE A 108 7.05 19.67 25.63
N LEU A 109 7.36 20.96 25.53
CA LEU A 109 6.53 21.90 24.81
C LEU A 109 6.87 21.85 23.32
N LEU A 110 5.85 21.64 22.47
CA LEU A 110 5.96 21.59 21.04
C LEU A 110 5.24 22.78 20.43
N ALA A 111 5.95 23.62 19.69
CA ALA A 111 5.38 24.67 18.85
C ALA A 111 5.53 24.28 17.36
N GLU A 112 4.41 24.19 16.68
CA GLU A 112 4.34 23.92 15.23
C GLU A 112 4.20 25.25 14.49
N THR A 113 5.08 25.51 13.52
CA THR A 113 5.14 26.76 12.77
C THR A 113 5.16 26.50 11.27
N THR A 114 4.53 27.38 10.50
CA THR A 114 4.55 27.37 9.03
C THR A 114 5.11 28.70 8.54
N THR A 115 6.08 28.62 7.64
CA THR A 115 6.63 29.78 6.90
C THR A 115 6.21 29.67 5.44
N GLU A 116 5.46 30.67 4.94
CA GLU A 116 4.99 30.74 3.55
C GLU A 116 5.21 32.16 3.02
N ASN A 117 5.87 32.28 1.87
CA ASN A 117 6.21 33.57 1.24
C ASN A 117 6.88 34.58 2.20
N GLY A 118 7.74 34.06 3.06
CA GLY A 118 8.42 34.84 4.08
C GLY A 118 7.57 35.23 5.31
N ALA A 119 6.29 34.96 5.33
CA ALA A 119 5.43 35.13 6.51
C ALA A 119 5.48 33.90 7.39
N VAL A 120 5.67 34.10 8.68
CA VAL A 120 5.70 33.02 9.69
C VAL A 120 4.42 33.04 10.50
N ARG A 121 3.85 31.86 10.74
CA ARG A 121 2.67 31.67 11.58
C ARG A 121 2.92 30.55 12.57
N VAL A 122 2.51 30.76 13.84
CA VAL A 122 2.43 29.70 14.83
C VAL A 122 1.08 29.01 14.67
N ASP A 123 1.11 27.75 14.26
CA ASP A 123 -0.11 26.96 14.00
C ASP A 123 -0.67 26.36 15.28
N ARG A 124 0.21 25.84 16.15
CA ARG A 124 -0.20 25.14 17.36
C ARG A 124 0.92 25.12 18.41
N VAL A 125 0.54 25.31 19.67
CA VAL A 125 1.44 25.10 20.82
C VAL A 125 0.77 24.09 21.76
N ARG A 126 1.51 23.04 22.16
CA ARG A 126 1.00 21.99 23.05
C ARG A 126 2.11 21.27 23.78
N VAL A 127 1.75 20.67 24.89
CA VAL A 127 2.63 19.72 25.61
C VAL A 127 2.52 18.37 24.91
N ALA A 128 3.65 17.76 24.58
CA ALA A 128 3.73 16.48 23.91
C ALA A 128 4.72 15.54 24.61
N THR A 129 4.65 14.26 24.26
CA THR A 129 5.67 13.26 24.64
C THR A 129 6.17 12.58 23.38
N GLN A 130 7.39 12.04 23.43
CA GLN A 130 7.98 11.30 22.29
C GLN A 130 7.05 10.16 21.82
N ALA A 131 6.48 9.42 22.78
CA ALA A 131 5.54 8.32 22.47
C ALA A 131 4.24 8.83 21.81
N GLY A 132 3.72 10.00 22.26
CA GLY A 132 2.54 10.62 21.68
C GLY A 132 2.78 11.06 20.23
N LEU A 133 3.91 11.74 19.98
CA LEU A 133 4.31 12.12 18.61
C LEU A 133 4.52 10.91 17.72
N GLY A 134 5.15 9.85 18.23
CA GLY A 134 5.33 8.60 17.48
C GLY A 134 3.99 7.98 17.05
N ARG A 135 3.00 7.97 17.95
CA ARG A 135 1.63 7.50 17.62
C ARG A 135 0.95 8.38 16.57
N GLU A 136 1.01 9.70 16.72
CA GLU A 136 0.44 10.62 15.73
C GLU A 136 1.11 10.50 14.36
N ARG A 137 2.44 10.35 14.33
CA ARG A 137 3.21 10.09 13.09
C ARG A 137 2.80 8.76 12.47
N ALA A 138 2.67 7.69 13.27
CA ALA A 138 2.22 6.39 12.80
C ALA A 138 0.78 6.45 12.24
N MET A 139 -0.15 7.11 12.92
CA MET A 139 -1.52 7.28 12.42
C MET A 139 -1.58 8.09 11.13
N ARG A 140 -0.82 9.18 11.02
CA ARG A 140 -0.72 9.98 9.79
C ARG A 140 -0.06 9.19 8.65
N ALA A 141 0.94 8.35 8.97
CA ALA A 141 1.58 7.47 8.00
C ALA A 141 0.62 6.39 7.50
N ILE A 142 -0.17 5.78 8.40
CA ILE A 142 -1.21 4.80 8.03
C ILE A 142 -2.29 5.46 7.15
N GLY A 143 -2.79 6.63 7.54
CA GLY A 143 -3.77 7.37 6.73
C GLY A 143 -3.23 7.71 5.34
N ARG A 144 -1.98 8.17 5.26
CA ARG A 144 -1.31 8.41 3.97
C ARG A 144 -1.09 7.13 3.18
N ALA A 145 -0.70 6.03 3.83
CA ALA A 145 -0.49 4.75 3.18
C ALA A 145 -1.77 4.18 2.54
N ILE A 146 -2.94 4.46 3.13
CA ILE A 146 -4.24 4.03 2.57
C ILE A 146 -4.66 4.95 1.40
N VAL A 147 -4.56 6.26 1.57
CA VAL A 147 -5.07 7.24 0.60
C VAL A 147 -4.11 7.41 -0.60
N TYR A 148 -2.81 7.34 -0.36
CA TYR A 148 -1.80 7.64 -1.37
C TYR A 148 -1.85 6.71 -2.60
N PRO A 149 -1.92 5.36 -2.48
CA PRO A 149 -2.00 4.50 -3.65
C PRO A 149 -3.23 4.78 -4.51
N VAL A 150 -4.40 4.95 -3.88
CA VAL A 150 -5.65 5.23 -4.59
C VAL A 150 -5.60 6.60 -5.25
N SER A 151 -5.15 7.64 -4.53
CA SER A 151 -5.04 9.00 -5.08
C SER A 151 -4.03 9.08 -6.22
N THR A 152 -2.91 8.35 -6.14
CA THR A 152 -1.89 8.29 -7.19
C THR A 152 -2.43 7.62 -8.46
N ILE A 153 -3.13 6.50 -8.32
CA ILE A 153 -3.79 5.83 -9.45
C ILE A 153 -4.82 6.76 -10.09
N TRP A 154 -5.68 7.38 -9.27
CA TRP A 154 -6.71 8.28 -9.79
C TRP A 154 -6.14 9.51 -10.50
N ARG A 155 -5.13 10.16 -9.92
CA ARG A 155 -4.46 11.32 -10.52
C ARG A 155 -3.79 10.97 -11.84
N ASN A 156 -3.20 9.78 -11.95
CA ASN A 156 -2.50 9.33 -13.14
C ASN A 156 -3.35 8.44 -14.06
N ARG A 157 -4.70 8.43 -13.93
CA ARG A 157 -5.57 7.58 -14.75
C ARG A 157 -5.42 7.79 -16.26
N GLY A 158 -5.11 9.02 -16.69
CA GLY A 158 -4.83 9.33 -18.10
C GLY A 158 -3.56 8.64 -18.60
N LEU A 159 -2.49 8.68 -17.80
CA LEU A 159 -1.23 7.99 -18.08
C LEU A 159 -1.46 6.48 -18.15
N ILE A 160 -2.16 5.91 -17.17
CA ILE A 160 -2.50 4.47 -17.11
C ILE A 160 -3.25 4.07 -18.40
N ARG A 161 -4.28 4.82 -18.79
CA ARG A 161 -5.04 4.53 -20.04
C ARG A 161 -4.14 4.49 -21.27
N VAL A 162 -3.23 5.46 -21.43
CA VAL A 162 -2.32 5.51 -22.57
C VAL A 162 -1.34 4.34 -22.54
N MET A 163 -0.78 4.02 -21.37
CA MET A 163 0.19 2.95 -21.19
C MET A 163 -0.46 1.57 -21.43
N VAL A 164 -1.64 1.32 -20.86
CA VAL A 164 -2.41 0.07 -21.08
C VAL A 164 -2.76 -0.10 -22.56
N ARG A 165 -3.27 0.97 -23.20
CA ARG A 165 -3.55 0.91 -24.65
C ARG A 165 -2.30 0.57 -25.44
N ARG A 166 -1.17 1.19 -25.11
CA ARG A 166 0.11 0.90 -25.79
C ARG A 166 0.59 -0.53 -25.52
N ASP A 167 0.42 -1.05 -24.29
CA ASP A 167 0.79 -2.41 -23.94
C ASP A 167 -0.05 -3.43 -24.75
N ILE A 168 -1.38 -3.29 -24.74
CA ILE A 168 -2.29 -4.20 -25.48
C ILE A 168 -2.03 -4.15 -26.97
N LEU A 169 -1.95 -2.96 -27.56
CA LEU A 169 -1.69 -2.83 -29.01
C LEU A 169 -0.25 -3.23 -29.36
N GLY A 170 0.71 -3.01 -28.46
CA GLY A 170 2.12 -3.34 -28.66
C GLY A 170 2.40 -4.83 -28.67
N ARG A 171 1.65 -5.65 -27.92
CA ARG A 171 1.81 -7.11 -27.87
C ARG A 171 1.66 -7.76 -29.24
N TYR A 172 0.81 -7.21 -30.08
CA TYR A 172 0.44 -7.77 -31.38
C TYR A 172 0.89 -6.90 -32.55
N ARG A 173 1.82 -5.97 -32.28
CA ARG A 173 2.33 -5.06 -33.32
C ARG A 173 3.11 -5.86 -34.38
N GLY A 174 2.71 -5.72 -35.63
CA GLY A 174 3.29 -6.46 -36.72
C GLY A 174 2.68 -7.85 -36.98
N SER A 175 1.71 -8.31 -36.16
CA SER A 175 0.95 -9.52 -36.43
C SER A 175 -0.23 -9.22 -37.36
N PHE A 176 -0.60 -10.22 -38.18
CA PHE A 176 -1.72 -10.13 -39.14
C PHE A 176 -3.06 -9.80 -38.48
N GLY A 177 -3.34 -10.38 -37.31
CA GLY A 177 -4.59 -10.16 -36.55
C GLY A 177 -4.59 -8.92 -35.64
N GLY A 178 -3.44 -8.25 -35.45
CA GLY A 178 -3.35 -7.06 -34.61
C GLY A 178 -4.03 -7.23 -33.22
N ALA A 179 -4.83 -6.25 -32.81
CA ALA A 179 -5.54 -6.26 -31.51
C ALA A 179 -6.61 -7.37 -31.36
N PHE A 180 -7.06 -8.00 -32.46
CA PHE A 180 -7.99 -9.13 -32.40
C PHE A 180 -7.42 -10.31 -31.60
N TRP A 181 -6.12 -10.46 -31.52
CA TRP A 181 -5.47 -11.49 -30.71
C TRP A 181 -5.80 -11.37 -29.21
N THR A 182 -6.17 -10.21 -28.73
CA THR A 182 -6.63 -10.04 -27.34
C THR A 182 -7.92 -10.84 -27.06
N ILE A 183 -8.75 -11.05 -28.08
CA ILE A 183 -9.98 -11.86 -28.00
C ILE A 183 -9.71 -13.30 -28.43
N ILE A 184 -8.95 -13.47 -29.51
CA ILE A 184 -8.68 -14.80 -30.12
C ILE A 184 -7.90 -15.69 -29.13
N ASN A 185 -6.90 -15.16 -28.41
CA ASN A 185 -6.12 -15.96 -27.47
C ASN A 185 -6.94 -16.58 -26.34
N PRO A 186 -7.76 -15.82 -25.58
CA PRO A 186 -8.69 -16.41 -24.61
C PRO A 186 -9.66 -17.40 -25.23
N LEU A 187 -10.19 -17.09 -26.43
CA LEU A 187 -11.10 -17.99 -27.15
C LEU A 187 -10.43 -19.32 -27.50
N LEU A 188 -9.24 -19.29 -28.08
CA LEU A 188 -8.49 -20.51 -28.44
C LEU A 188 -8.13 -21.32 -27.18
N LEU A 189 -7.73 -20.64 -26.11
CA LEU A 189 -7.44 -21.27 -24.83
C LEU A 189 -8.70 -21.97 -24.29
N MET A 190 -9.83 -21.28 -24.26
CA MET A 190 -11.11 -21.84 -23.82
C MET A 190 -11.54 -23.04 -24.69
N LEU A 191 -11.44 -22.92 -26.01
CA LEU A 191 -11.77 -24.02 -26.94
C LEU A 191 -10.84 -25.23 -26.74
N THR A 192 -9.54 -24.98 -26.53
CA THR A 192 -8.57 -26.05 -26.26
C THR A 192 -8.92 -26.81 -24.98
N TYR A 193 -9.16 -26.08 -23.89
CA TYR A 193 -9.51 -26.72 -22.62
C TYR A 193 -10.89 -27.37 -22.67
N PHE A 194 -11.86 -26.74 -23.36
CA PHE A 194 -13.16 -27.34 -23.57
C PHE A 194 -13.04 -28.67 -24.35
N PHE A 195 -12.23 -28.69 -25.40
CA PHE A 195 -11.95 -29.93 -26.17
C PHE A 195 -11.28 -30.99 -25.27
N VAL A 196 -10.21 -30.63 -24.56
CA VAL A 196 -9.46 -31.60 -23.74
C VAL A 196 -10.34 -32.17 -22.62
N PHE A 197 -10.96 -31.32 -21.84
CA PHE A 197 -11.71 -31.75 -20.66
C PHE A 197 -13.15 -32.18 -20.97
N GLY A 198 -13.79 -31.60 -21.96
CA GLY A 198 -15.16 -31.93 -22.33
C GLY A 198 -15.25 -33.12 -23.31
N VAL A 199 -14.31 -33.22 -24.25
CA VAL A 199 -14.37 -34.23 -25.32
C VAL A 199 -13.40 -35.39 -25.08
N VAL A 200 -12.10 -35.11 -24.85
CA VAL A 200 -11.07 -36.14 -24.77
C VAL A 200 -11.13 -36.89 -23.45
N LEU A 201 -11.03 -36.18 -22.35
CA LEU A 201 -11.00 -36.82 -21.00
C LEU A 201 -12.38 -37.26 -20.54
N ARG A 202 -13.44 -36.66 -21.04
CA ARG A 202 -14.84 -36.94 -20.66
C ARG A 202 -15.02 -37.10 -19.14
N ASP A 203 -14.16 -36.41 -18.37
CA ASP A 203 -14.24 -36.48 -16.91
C ASP A 203 -15.53 -35.79 -16.45
N ARG A 204 -16.30 -36.48 -15.62
CA ARG A 204 -17.57 -35.97 -15.13
C ARG A 204 -17.39 -35.44 -13.72
N TYR A 205 -17.77 -34.23 -13.54
CA TYR A 205 -17.75 -33.56 -12.24
C TYR A 205 -18.76 -34.15 -11.26
N ASP A 206 -19.95 -34.49 -11.75
CA ASP A 206 -21.07 -35.08 -11.04
C ASP A 206 -21.58 -36.32 -11.81
N PRO A 207 -22.04 -37.39 -11.17
CA PRO A 207 -22.66 -38.55 -11.84
C PRO A 207 -23.79 -38.20 -12.81
N HIS A 208 -24.48 -37.08 -12.56
CA HIS A 208 -25.54 -36.55 -13.44
C HIS A 208 -25.06 -35.47 -14.41
N ALA A 209 -23.77 -35.14 -14.39
CA ALA A 209 -23.20 -34.07 -15.22
C ALA A 209 -23.12 -34.45 -16.70
N THR A 210 -23.41 -33.48 -17.56
CA THR A 210 -23.20 -33.59 -19.01
C THR A 210 -21.73 -33.47 -19.35
N TRP A 211 -21.35 -33.87 -20.57
CA TRP A 211 -19.98 -33.74 -21.09
C TRP A 211 -19.47 -32.28 -21.04
N SER A 212 -20.35 -31.29 -21.14
CA SER A 212 -20.03 -29.86 -21.08
C SER A 212 -19.81 -29.34 -19.65
N SER A 213 -20.36 -30.01 -18.63
CA SER A 213 -20.37 -29.50 -17.25
C SER A 213 -18.96 -29.33 -16.67
N PHE A 214 -18.05 -30.31 -16.89
CA PHE A 214 -16.69 -30.19 -16.39
C PHE A 214 -15.89 -29.13 -17.13
N ALA A 215 -16.10 -28.96 -18.44
CA ALA A 215 -15.44 -27.91 -19.22
C ALA A 215 -15.88 -26.52 -18.75
N LEU A 216 -17.18 -26.31 -18.49
CA LEU A 216 -17.69 -25.07 -17.91
C LEU A 216 -17.15 -24.82 -16.51
N TYR A 217 -17.05 -25.87 -15.69
CA TYR A 217 -16.48 -25.80 -14.35
C TYR A 217 -15.01 -25.37 -14.35
N PHE A 218 -14.21 -25.96 -15.25
CA PHE A 218 -12.81 -25.58 -15.46
C PHE A 218 -12.68 -24.13 -15.93
N LEU A 219 -13.43 -23.77 -16.99
CA LEU A 219 -13.38 -22.44 -17.58
C LEU A 219 -13.78 -21.36 -16.59
N ALA A 220 -14.83 -21.56 -15.78
CA ALA A 220 -15.20 -20.62 -14.72
C ALA A 220 -14.06 -20.35 -13.73
N GLY A 221 -13.31 -21.40 -13.36
CA GLY A 221 -12.15 -21.26 -12.48
C GLY A 221 -10.95 -20.59 -13.14
N MET A 222 -10.83 -20.66 -14.47
CA MET A 222 -9.75 -20.04 -15.23
C MET A 222 -9.90 -18.50 -15.32
N LEU A 223 -11.11 -17.96 -15.26
CA LEU A 223 -11.35 -16.53 -15.43
C LEU A 223 -10.49 -15.67 -14.49
N PRO A 224 -10.62 -15.81 -13.15
CA PRO A 224 -9.83 -14.99 -12.23
C PRO A 224 -8.33 -15.31 -12.30
N TRP A 225 -7.97 -16.54 -12.67
CA TRP A 225 -6.58 -16.94 -12.82
C TRP A 225 -5.88 -16.24 -13.98
N LEU A 226 -6.56 -16.02 -15.11
CA LEU A 226 -5.98 -15.37 -16.29
C LEU A 226 -5.42 -13.98 -15.95
N ALA A 227 -6.23 -13.12 -15.36
CA ALA A 227 -5.79 -11.77 -15.03
C ALA A 227 -4.68 -11.75 -13.96
N PHE A 228 -4.82 -12.61 -12.94
CA PHE A 228 -3.82 -12.70 -11.88
C PHE A 228 -2.46 -13.20 -12.42
N SER A 229 -2.47 -14.33 -13.12
CA SER A 229 -1.24 -14.95 -13.63
C SER A 229 -0.53 -14.08 -14.66
N GLU A 230 -1.27 -13.39 -15.51
CA GLU A 230 -0.72 -12.46 -16.50
C GLU A 230 0.02 -11.30 -15.81
N ALA A 231 -0.63 -10.65 -14.85
CA ALA A 231 -0.05 -9.51 -14.14
C ALA A 231 1.14 -9.94 -13.26
N ALA A 232 0.98 -11.00 -12.46
CA ALA A 232 2.01 -11.50 -11.55
C ALA A 232 3.23 -12.05 -12.30
N GLY A 233 3.02 -12.73 -13.43
CA GLY A 233 4.11 -13.27 -14.25
C GLY A 233 4.99 -12.20 -14.90
N ARG A 234 4.40 -11.09 -15.30
CA ARG A 234 5.11 -9.98 -15.96
C ARG A 234 5.66 -8.95 -14.96
N ALA A 235 5.12 -8.91 -13.74
CA ALA A 235 5.48 -7.89 -12.75
C ALA A 235 6.99 -7.78 -12.46
N PRO A 236 7.77 -8.87 -12.31
CA PRO A 236 9.21 -8.79 -12.06
C PRO A 236 9.99 -8.03 -13.13
N GLY A 237 9.60 -8.16 -14.39
CA GLY A 237 10.30 -7.54 -15.53
C GLY A 237 9.88 -6.10 -15.82
N VAL A 238 8.75 -5.63 -15.30
CA VAL A 238 8.13 -4.38 -15.74
C VAL A 238 9.00 -3.14 -15.56
N MET A 239 9.82 -3.09 -14.50
CA MET A 239 10.73 -1.97 -14.25
C MET A 239 11.89 -1.95 -15.25
N LEU A 240 12.44 -3.12 -15.59
CA LEU A 240 13.51 -3.26 -16.58
C LEU A 240 13.00 -2.90 -17.99
N GLU A 241 11.82 -3.41 -18.38
CA GLU A 241 11.20 -3.10 -19.66
C GLU A 241 10.98 -1.60 -19.87
N HIS A 242 10.74 -0.88 -18.77
CA HIS A 242 10.44 0.54 -18.77
C HIS A 242 11.54 1.42 -18.16
N ARG A 243 12.82 0.94 -18.12
CA ARG A 243 13.95 1.64 -17.47
C ARG A 243 14.10 3.10 -17.88
N ASN A 244 13.82 3.44 -19.14
CA ASN A 244 13.91 4.81 -19.65
C ASN A 244 12.88 5.77 -19.02
N PHE A 245 11.75 5.24 -18.55
CA PHE A 245 10.75 6.02 -17.81
C PHE A 245 11.09 6.10 -16.33
N VAL A 246 11.64 5.02 -15.77
CA VAL A 246 12.02 4.94 -14.35
C VAL A 246 13.14 5.92 -14.01
N LYS A 247 14.08 6.14 -14.94
CA LYS A 247 15.17 7.11 -14.77
C LYS A 247 14.74 8.59 -14.89
N LYS A 248 13.49 8.87 -15.29
CA LYS A 248 12.96 10.23 -15.35
C LYS A 248 12.36 10.64 -14.01
N LEU A 249 12.83 11.72 -13.41
CA LEU A 249 12.44 12.21 -12.09
C LEU A 249 10.94 12.48 -11.92
N VAL A 250 10.22 12.79 -13.00
CA VAL A 250 8.80 13.20 -12.96
C VAL A 250 7.82 12.08 -13.27
N PHE A 251 8.30 10.85 -13.51
CA PHE A 251 7.43 9.74 -13.87
C PHE A 251 6.88 8.99 -12.64
N ALA A 252 5.56 8.79 -12.59
CA ALA A 252 4.92 8.03 -11.52
C ALA A 252 5.14 6.51 -11.71
N VAL A 253 6.29 6.01 -11.29
CA VAL A 253 6.73 4.61 -11.48
C VAL A 253 5.75 3.59 -10.89
N GLU A 254 4.97 3.98 -9.89
CA GLU A 254 3.94 3.15 -9.26
C GLU A 254 2.83 2.73 -10.24
N THR A 255 2.66 3.46 -11.33
CA THR A 255 1.66 3.14 -12.35
C THR A 255 2.04 1.96 -13.21
N LEU A 256 3.34 1.59 -13.32
CA LEU A 256 3.80 0.52 -14.18
C LEU A 256 3.22 -0.86 -13.80
N PRO A 257 3.29 -1.31 -12.53
CA PRO A 257 2.63 -2.56 -12.13
C PRO A 257 1.11 -2.49 -12.28
N VAL A 258 0.49 -1.33 -12.02
CA VAL A 258 -0.96 -1.14 -12.19
C VAL A 258 -1.38 -1.31 -13.65
N ASN A 259 -0.55 -0.88 -14.61
CA ASN A 259 -0.83 -1.08 -16.03
C ASN A 259 -0.96 -2.57 -16.38
N LEU A 260 -0.14 -3.45 -15.78
CA LEU A 260 -0.24 -4.90 -15.99
C LEU A 260 -1.56 -5.45 -15.44
N VAL A 261 -1.95 -4.99 -14.24
CA VAL A 261 -3.22 -5.40 -13.62
C VAL A 261 -4.41 -4.99 -14.48
N VAL A 262 -4.44 -3.75 -14.96
CA VAL A 262 -5.52 -3.25 -15.82
C VAL A 262 -5.54 -3.97 -17.16
N ALA A 263 -4.38 -4.27 -17.74
CA ALA A 263 -4.28 -5.05 -18.98
C ALA A 263 -4.81 -6.48 -18.79
N GLY A 264 -4.41 -7.17 -17.72
CA GLY A 264 -4.92 -8.49 -17.35
C GLY A 264 -6.43 -8.49 -17.10
N LEU A 265 -6.95 -7.45 -16.42
CA LEU A 265 -8.39 -7.28 -16.19
C LEU A 265 -9.17 -7.12 -17.52
N ILE A 266 -8.63 -6.40 -18.49
CA ILE A 266 -9.25 -6.27 -19.82
C ILE A 266 -9.31 -7.65 -20.51
N THR A 267 -8.22 -8.42 -20.46
CA THR A 267 -8.19 -9.80 -20.97
C THR A 267 -9.25 -10.67 -20.27
N GLU A 268 -9.36 -10.58 -18.96
CA GLU A 268 -10.38 -11.32 -18.17
C GLU A 268 -11.79 -10.89 -18.53
N LEU A 269 -12.07 -9.60 -18.70
CA LEU A 269 -13.40 -9.13 -19.09
C LEU A 269 -13.81 -9.68 -20.47
N PHE A 270 -12.89 -9.75 -21.44
CA PHE A 270 -13.17 -10.43 -22.70
C PHE A 270 -13.43 -11.92 -22.51
N ALA A 271 -12.64 -12.59 -21.66
CA ALA A 271 -12.86 -14.00 -21.33
C ALA A 271 -14.22 -14.22 -20.64
N ILE A 272 -14.64 -13.35 -19.73
CA ILE A 272 -15.97 -13.37 -19.09
C ILE A 272 -17.08 -13.22 -20.14
N LEU A 273 -16.95 -12.27 -21.08
CA LEU A 273 -17.93 -12.08 -22.15
C LEU A 273 -18.05 -13.33 -23.04
N LEU A 274 -16.92 -13.93 -23.42
CA LEU A 274 -16.89 -15.18 -24.17
C LEU A 274 -17.52 -16.32 -23.37
N TYR A 275 -17.20 -16.42 -22.08
CA TYR A 275 -17.78 -17.44 -21.22
C TYR A 275 -19.31 -17.26 -21.05
N CYS A 276 -19.80 -16.04 -20.91
CA CYS A 276 -21.24 -15.75 -20.91
C CYS A 276 -21.89 -16.15 -22.24
N ALA A 277 -21.24 -15.92 -23.38
CA ALA A 277 -21.74 -16.35 -24.67
C ALA A 277 -21.80 -17.89 -24.76
N PHE A 278 -20.81 -18.62 -24.24
CA PHE A 278 -20.83 -20.07 -24.12
C PHE A 278 -21.97 -20.57 -23.24
N LEU A 279 -22.16 -19.95 -22.06
CA LEU A 279 -23.28 -20.29 -21.17
C LEU A 279 -24.64 -20.09 -21.85
N LEU A 280 -24.81 -18.97 -22.55
CA LEU A 280 -26.04 -18.68 -23.27
C LEU A 280 -26.29 -19.67 -24.41
N ALA A 281 -25.24 -20.11 -25.10
CA ALA A 281 -25.36 -21.09 -26.18
C ALA A 281 -25.71 -22.51 -25.67
N ILE A 282 -25.25 -22.89 -24.47
CA ILE A 282 -25.44 -24.22 -23.91
C ILE A 282 -26.69 -24.29 -23.03
N ASN A 283 -26.86 -23.32 -22.13
CA ASN A 283 -27.92 -23.31 -21.12
C ASN A 283 -29.14 -22.46 -21.51
N HIS A 284 -29.03 -21.66 -22.60
CA HIS A 284 -30.02 -20.69 -23.08
C HIS A 284 -30.40 -19.59 -22.08
N GLU A 285 -29.70 -19.50 -20.93
CA GLU A 285 -29.93 -18.52 -19.88
C GLU A 285 -28.60 -18.02 -19.28
N LEU A 286 -28.61 -16.78 -18.80
CA LEU A 286 -27.50 -16.23 -18.00
C LEU A 286 -27.88 -16.22 -16.54
N PRO A 287 -26.95 -16.57 -15.62
CA PRO A 287 -27.25 -16.56 -14.19
C PRO A 287 -27.49 -15.13 -13.67
N GLY A 288 -28.60 -14.92 -12.96
CA GLY A 288 -28.93 -13.66 -12.33
C GLY A 288 -27.89 -13.25 -11.26
N ALA A 289 -27.14 -14.22 -10.71
CA ALA A 289 -26.06 -13.99 -9.77
C ALA A 289 -24.87 -13.20 -10.34
N LEU A 290 -24.80 -12.92 -11.64
CA LEU A 290 -23.78 -12.07 -12.28
C LEU A 290 -23.70 -10.67 -11.61
N VAL A 291 -24.77 -10.20 -11.00
CA VAL A 291 -24.78 -8.93 -10.24
C VAL A 291 -23.75 -8.92 -9.10
N TRP A 292 -23.34 -10.09 -8.58
CA TRP A 292 -22.34 -10.24 -7.53
C TRP A 292 -20.88 -10.23 -8.03
N LEU A 293 -20.66 -10.26 -9.34
CA LEU A 293 -19.32 -10.30 -9.92
C LEU A 293 -18.41 -9.15 -9.46
N PRO A 294 -18.88 -7.88 -9.36
CA PRO A 294 -18.04 -6.78 -8.86
C PRO A 294 -17.53 -7.01 -7.45
N VAL A 295 -18.26 -7.73 -6.60
CA VAL A 295 -17.87 -8.04 -5.20
C VAL A 295 -16.64 -8.94 -5.16
N LEU A 296 -16.38 -9.72 -6.20
CA LEU A 296 -15.18 -10.54 -6.37
C LEU A 296 -14.09 -9.83 -7.18
N LEU A 297 -14.46 -9.07 -8.21
CA LEU A 297 -13.49 -8.36 -9.06
C LEU A 297 -12.69 -7.30 -8.29
N ILE A 298 -13.34 -6.54 -7.39
CA ILE A 298 -12.64 -5.49 -6.65
C ILE A 298 -11.52 -6.07 -5.77
N PRO A 299 -11.76 -7.05 -4.86
CA PRO A 299 -10.67 -7.65 -4.08
C PRO A 299 -9.65 -8.39 -4.94
N GLN A 300 -10.04 -8.96 -6.08
CA GLN A 300 -9.11 -9.54 -7.05
C GLN A 300 -8.13 -8.47 -7.58
N ILE A 301 -8.64 -7.31 -8.00
CA ILE A 301 -7.81 -6.20 -8.47
C ILE A 301 -6.86 -5.72 -7.37
N LEU A 302 -7.37 -5.54 -6.14
CA LEU A 302 -6.54 -5.12 -5.01
C LEU A 302 -5.43 -6.15 -4.71
N PHE A 303 -5.77 -7.43 -4.65
CA PHE A 303 -4.81 -8.49 -4.41
C PHE A 303 -3.74 -8.54 -5.50
N THR A 304 -4.16 -8.54 -6.77
CA THR A 304 -3.27 -8.60 -7.91
C THR A 304 -2.35 -7.37 -7.98
N ALA A 305 -2.86 -6.17 -7.69
CA ALA A 305 -2.07 -4.95 -7.64
C ALA A 305 -1.01 -4.99 -6.53
N GLY A 306 -1.38 -5.44 -5.34
CA GLY A 306 -0.45 -5.58 -4.21
C GLY A 306 0.68 -6.55 -4.52
N VAL A 307 0.35 -7.74 -5.05
CA VAL A 307 1.33 -8.74 -5.49
C VAL A 307 2.22 -8.19 -6.62
N SER A 308 1.64 -7.50 -7.59
CA SER A 308 2.38 -6.91 -8.71
C SER A 308 3.36 -5.83 -8.26
N TRP A 309 2.99 -4.95 -7.33
CA TRP A 309 3.93 -3.98 -6.74
C TRP A 309 5.08 -4.66 -6.00
N PHE A 310 4.76 -5.67 -5.20
CA PHE A 310 5.76 -6.43 -4.46
C PHE A 310 6.77 -7.08 -5.41
N LEU A 311 6.29 -7.81 -6.43
CA LEU A 311 7.11 -8.51 -7.41
C LEU A 311 7.89 -7.55 -8.31
N ALA A 312 7.30 -6.43 -8.71
CA ALA A 312 7.99 -5.43 -9.52
C ALA A 312 9.16 -4.78 -8.78
N ALA A 313 8.98 -4.48 -7.49
CA ALA A 313 10.07 -3.98 -6.66
C ALA A 313 11.17 -5.04 -6.47
N LEU A 314 10.80 -6.28 -6.19
CA LEU A 314 11.74 -7.37 -5.99
C LEU A 314 12.53 -7.70 -7.27
N GLY A 315 11.87 -7.62 -8.45
CA GLY A 315 12.48 -7.88 -9.75
C GLY A 315 13.60 -6.91 -10.14
N VAL A 316 13.62 -5.70 -9.57
CA VAL A 316 14.75 -4.76 -9.75
C VAL A 316 16.02 -5.29 -9.10
N PHE A 317 15.90 -5.96 -7.94
CA PHE A 317 17.04 -6.52 -7.19
C PHE A 317 17.39 -7.94 -7.64
N ALA A 318 16.40 -8.74 -8.05
CA ALA A 318 16.55 -10.14 -8.44
C ALA A 318 16.06 -10.34 -9.88
N ARG A 319 16.97 -10.23 -10.85
CA ARG A 319 16.65 -10.30 -12.29
C ARG A 319 16.07 -11.66 -12.73
N ASP A 320 16.46 -12.74 -12.04
CA ASP A 320 16.00 -14.09 -12.34
C ASP A 320 14.59 -14.39 -11.81
N LEU A 321 14.00 -13.46 -11.07
CA LEU A 321 12.68 -13.63 -10.47
C LEU A 321 11.60 -13.94 -11.52
N GLY A 322 11.71 -13.37 -12.73
CA GLY A 322 10.79 -13.66 -13.83
C GLY A 322 10.76 -15.14 -14.23
N GLN A 323 11.91 -15.81 -14.22
CA GLN A 323 12.04 -17.24 -14.49
C GLN A 323 11.39 -18.07 -13.38
N ILE A 324 11.68 -17.71 -12.13
CA ILE A 324 11.12 -18.37 -10.95
C ILE A 324 9.59 -18.23 -10.91
N MET A 325 9.05 -17.07 -11.30
CA MET A 325 7.62 -16.83 -11.32
C MET A 325 6.86 -17.77 -12.27
N GLY A 326 7.47 -18.17 -13.38
CA GLY A 326 6.86 -19.18 -14.28
C GLY A 326 6.59 -20.50 -13.54
N PHE A 327 7.56 -20.98 -12.77
CA PHE A 327 7.40 -22.18 -11.95
C PHE A 327 6.41 -21.97 -10.79
N VAL A 328 6.53 -20.86 -10.06
CA VAL A 328 5.65 -20.55 -8.93
C VAL A 328 4.19 -20.46 -9.36
N LEU A 329 3.90 -19.79 -10.47
CA LEU A 329 2.54 -19.70 -11.01
C LEU A 329 2.01 -21.05 -11.46
N THR A 330 2.83 -21.89 -12.10
CA THR A 330 2.44 -23.25 -12.46
C THR A 330 2.09 -24.08 -11.22
N LEU A 331 2.93 -24.03 -10.20
CA LEU A 331 2.67 -24.72 -8.94
C LEU A 331 1.40 -24.18 -8.27
N TRP A 332 1.22 -22.86 -8.22
CA TRP A 332 0.03 -22.25 -7.61
C TRP A 332 -1.25 -22.58 -8.35
N PHE A 333 -1.19 -22.67 -9.70
CA PHE A 333 -2.31 -23.13 -10.51
C PHE A 333 -2.77 -24.53 -10.13
N PHE A 334 -1.85 -25.48 -9.98
CA PHE A 334 -2.19 -26.85 -9.57
C PHE A 334 -2.53 -26.97 -8.07
N LEU A 335 -2.01 -26.12 -7.22
CA LEU A 335 -2.44 -26.02 -5.82
C LEU A 335 -3.84 -25.43 -5.67
N THR A 336 -4.31 -24.68 -6.64
CA THR A 336 -5.68 -24.17 -6.68
C THR A 336 -6.54 -25.15 -7.47
N PRO A 337 -7.70 -25.62 -6.96
CA PRO A 337 -8.52 -26.62 -7.63
C PRO A 337 -9.24 -26.06 -8.87
N ILE A 338 -8.45 -25.62 -9.85
CA ILE A 338 -8.94 -25.13 -11.15
C ILE A 338 -9.21 -26.33 -12.05
N CYS A 339 -8.22 -27.26 -12.16
CA CYS A 339 -8.24 -28.39 -13.08
C CYS A 339 -8.97 -29.63 -12.56
N TYR A 340 -9.34 -29.67 -11.29
CA TYR A 340 -9.95 -30.82 -10.65
C TYR A 340 -11.06 -30.41 -9.70
N PRO A 341 -12.05 -31.28 -9.45
CA PRO A 341 -13.16 -31.00 -8.57
C PRO A 341 -12.72 -30.97 -7.09
N GLU A 342 -13.30 -30.06 -6.33
CA GLU A 342 -12.97 -29.82 -4.92
C GLU A 342 -13.25 -31.03 -4.02
N ASN A 343 -14.25 -31.86 -4.37
CA ASN A 343 -14.60 -33.08 -3.65
C ASN A 343 -13.55 -34.21 -3.72
N LYS A 344 -12.59 -34.12 -4.64
CA LYS A 344 -11.45 -35.05 -4.74
C LYS A 344 -10.26 -34.63 -3.86
N LEU A 345 -10.35 -33.51 -3.14
CA LEU A 345 -9.28 -33.03 -2.26
C LEU A 345 -9.22 -33.83 -0.96
N PRO A 346 -8.01 -34.23 -0.51
CA PRO A 346 -7.84 -34.80 0.83
C PRO A 346 -8.27 -33.80 1.91
N PRO A 347 -8.95 -34.23 3.01
CA PRO A 347 -9.40 -33.32 4.06
C PRO A 347 -8.27 -32.48 4.68
N ALA A 348 -7.06 -33.03 4.75
CA ALA A 348 -5.88 -32.32 5.23
C ALA A 348 -5.47 -31.12 4.32
N ALA A 349 -5.67 -31.24 3.01
CA ALA A 349 -5.36 -30.17 2.06
C ALA A 349 -6.43 -29.07 2.08
N ALA A 350 -7.69 -29.39 2.35
CA ALA A 350 -8.80 -28.44 2.38
C ALA A 350 -8.53 -27.27 3.36
N GLY A 351 -7.96 -27.54 4.54
CA GLY A 351 -7.64 -26.52 5.55
C GLY A 351 -6.59 -25.48 5.10
N VAL A 352 -5.71 -25.86 4.17
CA VAL A 352 -4.69 -24.94 3.59
C VAL A 352 -5.27 -24.20 2.40
N LEU A 353 -5.98 -24.91 1.53
CA LEU A 353 -6.50 -24.36 0.28
C LEU A 353 -7.58 -23.31 0.49
N THR A 354 -8.44 -23.47 1.50
CA THR A 354 -9.45 -22.46 1.87
C THR A 354 -8.85 -21.12 2.29
N LYS A 355 -7.57 -21.07 2.65
CA LYS A 355 -6.84 -19.84 2.97
C LYS A 355 -6.22 -19.19 1.73
N ASN A 356 -6.18 -19.88 0.60
CA ASN A 356 -5.65 -19.34 -0.66
C ASN A 356 -6.63 -18.31 -1.25
N PRO A 357 -6.25 -17.03 -1.44
CA PRO A 357 -7.13 -16.01 -2.00
C PRO A 357 -7.66 -16.37 -3.40
N ILE A 358 -6.81 -16.99 -4.23
CA ILE A 358 -7.20 -17.42 -5.59
C ILE A 358 -8.24 -18.54 -5.53
N TYR A 359 -8.13 -19.45 -4.57
CA TYR A 359 -9.16 -20.49 -4.36
C TYR A 359 -10.53 -19.84 -4.05
N VAL A 360 -10.55 -18.85 -3.16
CA VAL A 360 -11.80 -18.15 -2.79
C VAL A 360 -12.41 -17.46 -4.02
N LEU A 361 -11.58 -16.85 -4.87
CA LEU A 361 -12.03 -16.26 -6.13
C LEU A 361 -12.62 -17.31 -7.06
N VAL A 362 -11.90 -18.40 -7.32
CA VAL A 362 -12.33 -19.51 -8.19
C VAL A 362 -13.66 -20.08 -7.72
N HIS A 363 -13.78 -20.35 -6.43
CA HIS A 363 -15.03 -20.85 -5.83
C HIS A 363 -16.17 -19.85 -5.96
N GLY A 364 -15.93 -18.57 -5.72
CA GLY A 364 -16.92 -17.50 -5.89
C GLY A 364 -17.40 -17.33 -7.33
N TYR A 365 -16.48 -17.40 -8.30
CA TYR A 365 -16.86 -17.39 -9.73
C TYR A 365 -17.73 -18.58 -10.09
N ARG A 366 -17.39 -19.78 -9.62
CA ARG A 366 -18.22 -20.97 -9.83
C ARG A 366 -19.60 -20.86 -9.19
N SER A 367 -19.69 -20.29 -7.98
CA SER A 367 -20.98 -20.03 -7.32
C SER A 367 -21.86 -19.10 -8.16
N ILE A 368 -21.28 -18.03 -8.72
CA ILE A 368 -22.02 -17.09 -9.58
C ILE A 368 -22.43 -17.74 -10.90
N PHE A 369 -21.48 -18.30 -11.62
CA PHE A 369 -21.71 -18.72 -13.02
C PHE A 369 -22.40 -20.06 -13.16
N LEU A 370 -22.17 -21.02 -12.25
CA LEU A 370 -22.67 -22.38 -12.36
C LEU A 370 -23.81 -22.71 -11.41
N GLN A 371 -23.75 -22.16 -10.20
CA GLN A 371 -24.77 -22.42 -9.17
C GLN A 371 -25.87 -21.35 -9.14
N ASN A 372 -25.67 -20.24 -9.86
CA ASN A 372 -26.55 -19.07 -9.83
C ASN A 372 -26.81 -18.55 -8.39
N GLN A 373 -25.76 -18.54 -7.57
CA GLN A 373 -25.83 -18.18 -6.16
C GLN A 373 -24.84 -17.05 -5.84
N ALA A 374 -25.19 -16.24 -4.83
CA ALA A 374 -24.25 -15.29 -4.26
C ALA A 374 -23.05 -16.01 -3.63
N PRO A 375 -21.84 -15.49 -3.77
CA PRO A 375 -20.66 -16.09 -3.13
C PRO A 375 -20.78 -16.01 -1.60
N ALA A 376 -20.26 -17.05 -0.91
CA ALA A 376 -20.37 -17.18 0.54
C ALA A 376 -19.76 -15.97 1.27
N PHE A 377 -20.59 -15.22 2.01
CA PHE A 377 -20.18 -14.00 2.71
C PHE A 377 -18.96 -14.23 3.62
N GLY A 378 -18.92 -15.35 4.36
CA GLY A 378 -17.83 -15.71 5.26
C GLY A 378 -16.46 -15.91 4.59
N ALA A 379 -16.42 -16.24 3.28
CA ALA A 379 -15.21 -16.33 2.49
C ALA A 379 -14.87 -14.98 1.86
N VAL A 380 -15.86 -14.26 1.35
CA VAL A 380 -15.71 -12.98 0.65
C VAL A 380 -15.12 -11.90 1.55
N TRP A 381 -15.62 -11.72 2.77
CA TRP A 381 -15.08 -10.69 3.67
C TRP A 381 -13.62 -10.94 4.03
N LYS A 382 -13.22 -12.23 4.20
CA LYS A 382 -11.82 -12.60 4.42
C LYS A 382 -10.95 -12.29 3.21
N LEU A 383 -11.47 -12.55 2.01
CA LEU A 383 -10.81 -12.18 0.76
C LEU A 383 -10.59 -10.65 0.68
N TRP A 384 -11.61 -9.85 1.00
CA TRP A 384 -11.49 -8.39 1.03
C TRP A 384 -10.43 -7.92 2.02
N LEU A 385 -10.39 -8.52 3.22
CA LEU A 385 -9.40 -8.19 4.24
C LEU A 385 -7.98 -8.52 3.72
N VAL A 386 -7.76 -9.75 3.25
CA VAL A 386 -6.45 -10.19 2.74
C VAL A 386 -6.03 -9.35 1.54
N ALA A 387 -6.93 -9.10 0.59
CA ALA A 387 -6.65 -8.29 -0.59
C ALA A 387 -6.25 -6.86 -0.23
N SER A 388 -6.97 -6.24 0.72
CA SER A 388 -6.65 -4.89 1.21
C SER A 388 -5.29 -4.84 1.92
N VAL A 389 -4.99 -5.82 2.76
CA VAL A 389 -3.69 -5.92 3.44
C VAL A 389 -2.56 -6.11 2.43
N VAL A 390 -2.71 -7.01 1.47
CA VAL A 390 -1.70 -7.27 0.42
C VAL A 390 -1.51 -6.04 -0.46
N PHE A 391 -2.59 -5.33 -0.80
CA PHE A 391 -2.54 -4.07 -1.55
C PHE A 391 -1.71 -3.01 -0.83
N LEU A 392 -1.98 -2.79 0.45
CA LEU A 392 -1.29 -1.78 1.25
C LEU A 392 0.18 -2.13 1.50
N LEU A 393 0.45 -3.39 1.84
CA LEU A 393 1.82 -3.87 2.08
C LEU A 393 2.67 -3.87 0.80
N GLY A 394 2.10 -4.34 -0.31
CA GLY A 394 2.76 -4.35 -1.61
C GLY A 394 3.12 -2.94 -2.08
N HIS A 395 2.15 -2.00 -1.95
CA HIS A 395 2.41 -0.60 -2.27
C HIS A 395 3.45 0.02 -1.32
N ALA A 396 3.35 -0.19 0.00
CA ALA A 396 4.30 0.35 0.98
C ALA A 396 5.74 -0.16 0.73
N TRP A 397 5.87 -1.45 0.41
CA TRP A 397 7.13 -2.07 0.01
C TRP A 397 7.71 -1.42 -1.24
N PHE A 398 6.92 -1.29 -2.29
CA PHE A 398 7.32 -0.64 -3.54
C PHE A 398 7.72 0.83 -3.31
N TYR A 399 6.89 1.57 -2.57
CA TYR A 399 7.13 2.97 -2.26
C TYR A 399 8.44 3.20 -1.50
N LYS A 400 8.76 2.32 -0.54
CA LYS A 400 10.01 2.37 0.23
C LYS A 400 11.23 2.17 -0.66
N LEU A 401 11.15 1.24 -1.62
CA LEU A 401 12.28 0.84 -2.47
C LEU A 401 12.45 1.69 -3.74
N ARG A 402 11.40 2.41 -4.18
CA ARG A 402 11.40 3.14 -5.46
C ARG A 402 12.55 4.14 -5.64
N LYS A 403 13.08 4.68 -4.53
CA LYS A 403 14.19 5.65 -4.56
C LYS A 403 15.48 5.03 -5.08
N SER A 404 15.68 3.74 -4.88
CA SER A 404 16.87 3.00 -5.32
C SER A 404 16.76 2.46 -6.76
N PHE A 405 15.58 2.53 -7.40
CA PHE A 405 15.40 1.95 -8.74
C PHE A 405 16.23 2.63 -9.82
N PRO A 406 16.37 3.98 -9.88
CA PRO A 406 17.16 4.61 -10.93
C PRO A 406 18.63 4.20 -10.93
N ASP A 407 19.18 3.90 -9.74
CA ASP A 407 20.59 3.53 -9.55
C ASP A 407 20.87 2.06 -9.95
N LEU A 408 19.84 1.21 -9.88
CA LEU A 408 19.97 -0.24 -10.13
C LEU A 408 19.58 -0.66 -11.55
N LEU A 409 18.88 0.19 -12.28
CA LEU A 409 18.40 -0.03 -13.64
C LEU A 409 19.27 0.69 -14.67
#